data_f9652dfc603b8e9792ebfeb9de85d6f7
#
_entry.id   f9652dfc603b8e9792ebfeb9de85d6f7
#
_cell.length_a   1.000
_cell.length_b   1.000
_cell.length_c   1.000
_cell.angle_alpha   90.00
_cell.angle_beta   90.00
_cell.angle_gamma   90.00
#
_symmetry.space_group_name_H-M   'P 1'
#
loop_
_entity.id
_entity.type
_entity.pdbx_description
1 polymer ?
#
loop_
_entity_poly.entity_id
_entity_poly.type
_entity_poly.pdbx_seq_one_letter_code
_entity_poly.pdbx_strand_id
1 'polypeptide(L)'
;VTLPACPTRDEVARLCAALGAAPPGDVVCEVGALARADLAAVDALARLRLAAGRRGHRIRFRGAGPDLRALLLLTGLDAALEA
;
A
#
# COMPACT_ATOMS: atom_id res chain seq x y z
N VAL A 1 8.99 -3.07 -1.03
CA VAL A 1 7.81 -3.83 -1.50
C VAL A 1 7.30 -3.21 -2.79
N THR A 2 7.09 -4.03 -3.78
CA THR A 2 6.58 -3.59 -5.08
C THR A 2 5.28 -4.32 -5.37
N LEU A 3 4.21 -3.56 -5.67
CA LEU A 3 2.94 -4.15 -6.07
C LEU A 3 2.90 -4.42 -7.57
N PRO A 4 2.37 -5.57 -7.99
CA PRO A 4 2.13 -5.84 -9.41
C PRO A 4 1.01 -4.96 -9.97
N ALA A 5 0.83 -4.98 -11.30
CA ALA A 5 -0.18 -4.16 -11.97
C ALA A 5 -1.60 -4.47 -11.47
N CYS A 6 -1.90 -5.73 -11.19
CA CYS A 6 -3.21 -6.18 -10.70
C CYS A 6 -3.01 -7.11 -9.51
N PRO A 7 -2.79 -6.57 -8.29
CA PRO A 7 -2.56 -7.41 -7.13
C PRO A 7 -3.83 -8.20 -6.78
N THR A 8 -3.66 -9.51 -6.57
CA THR A 8 -4.74 -10.37 -6.12
C THR A 8 -4.85 -10.32 -4.60
N ARG A 9 -5.98 -10.81 -4.06
CA ARG A 9 -6.14 -10.94 -2.61
C ARG A 9 -5.07 -11.80 -1.99
N ASP A 10 -4.68 -12.89 -2.65
CA ASP A 10 -3.64 -13.80 -2.16
C ASP A 10 -2.27 -13.11 -2.13
N GLU A 11 -1.97 -12.31 -3.14
CA GLU A 11 -0.74 -11.53 -3.18
C GLU A 11 -0.69 -10.49 -2.06
N VAL A 12 -1.79 -9.78 -1.84
CA VAL A 12 -1.90 -8.81 -0.74
C VAL A 12 -1.77 -9.52 0.61
N ALA A 13 -2.41 -10.67 0.78
CA ALA A 13 -2.30 -11.44 2.02
C ALA A 13 -0.87 -11.89 2.28
N ARG A 14 -0.14 -12.32 1.25
CA ARG A 14 1.26 -12.70 1.38
C ARG A 14 2.15 -11.53 1.76
N LEU A 15 1.90 -10.36 1.17
CA LEU A 15 2.63 -9.14 1.53
C LEU A 15 2.35 -8.72 2.98
N CYS A 16 1.11 -8.81 3.41
CA CYS A 16 0.75 -8.54 4.80
C CYS A 16 1.45 -9.49 5.76
N ALA A 17 1.52 -10.78 5.41
CA ALA A 17 2.23 -11.77 6.21
C ALA A 17 3.74 -11.49 6.25
N ALA A 18 4.33 -11.10 5.13
CA ALA A 18 5.74 -10.74 5.06
C ALA A 18 6.06 -9.52 5.94
N LEU A 19 5.18 -8.51 5.94
CA LEU A 19 5.32 -7.36 6.82
C LEU A 19 5.21 -7.76 8.29
N GLY A 20 4.34 -8.71 8.61
CA GLY A 20 4.18 -9.22 9.96
C GLY A 20 5.41 -9.97 10.48
N ALA A 21 6.20 -10.57 9.59
CA ALA A 21 7.41 -11.30 9.94
C ALA A 21 8.67 -10.43 9.97
N ALA A 22 8.62 -9.23 9.37
CA ALA A 22 9.77 -8.33 9.31
C ALA A 22 9.94 -7.55 10.61
N PRO A 23 11.17 -7.17 10.99
CA PRO A 23 11.38 -6.30 12.15
C PRO A 23 10.75 -4.92 11.91
N PRO A 24 10.31 -4.22 12.98
CA PRO A 24 9.72 -2.88 12.84
C PRO A 24 10.66 -1.91 12.15
N GLY A 25 10.10 -1.02 11.34
CA GLY A 25 10.89 0.00 10.62
C GLY A 25 10.08 0.64 9.51
N ASP A 26 10.76 1.45 8.70
CA ASP A 26 10.15 2.11 7.56
C ASP A 26 10.06 1.14 6.38
N VAL A 27 8.91 1.12 5.74
CA VAL A 27 8.63 0.29 4.56
C VAL A 27 8.16 1.19 3.44
N VAL A 28 8.81 1.12 2.30
CA VAL A 28 8.37 1.82 1.08
C VAL A 28 7.66 0.82 0.17
N CYS A 29 6.43 1.15 -0.18
CA CYS A 29 5.63 0.36 -1.10
C CYS A 29 5.57 1.07 -2.46
N GLU A 30 6.13 0.44 -3.48
CA GLU A 30 6.09 0.95 -4.84
C GLU A 30 4.72 0.64 -5.45
N VAL A 31 3.97 1.66 -5.79
CA VAL A 31 2.62 1.51 -6.34
C VAL A 31 2.51 1.99 -7.78
N GLY A 32 3.62 2.40 -8.38
CA GLY A 32 3.65 2.94 -9.73
C GLY A 32 3.24 1.96 -10.82
N ALA A 33 3.34 0.67 -10.57
CA ALA A 33 2.94 -0.37 -11.52
C ALA A 33 1.44 -0.67 -11.52
N LEU A 34 0.67 -0.14 -10.57
CA LEU A 34 -0.77 -0.38 -10.52
C LEU A 34 -1.44 0.10 -11.80
N ALA A 35 -2.15 -0.83 -12.47
CA ALA A 35 -2.78 -0.55 -13.76
C ALA A 35 -4.03 0.32 -13.61
N ARG A 36 -4.70 0.27 -12.47
CA ARG A 36 -5.94 0.98 -12.22
C ARG A 36 -5.92 1.67 -10.87
N ALA A 37 -6.41 2.91 -10.88
CA ALA A 37 -6.70 3.66 -9.67
C ALA A 37 -8.19 3.48 -9.36
N ASP A 38 -8.54 2.40 -8.69
CA ASP A 38 -9.91 2.06 -8.32
C ASP A 38 -10.02 1.68 -6.85
N LEU A 39 -11.23 1.34 -6.40
CA LEU A 39 -11.46 0.98 -5.00
C LEU A 39 -10.74 -0.31 -4.61
N ALA A 40 -10.53 -1.23 -5.54
CA ALA A 40 -9.77 -2.45 -5.26
C ALA A 40 -8.31 -2.13 -4.95
N ALA A 41 -7.71 -1.19 -5.68
CA ALA A 41 -6.36 -0.71 -5.39
C ALA A 41 -6.29 -0.03 -4.01
N VAL A 42 -7.25 0.83 -3.71
CA VAL A 42 -7.33 1.50 -2.41
C VAL A 42 -7.48 0.48 -1.27
N ASP A 43 -8.33 -0.52 -1.46
CA ASP A 43 -8.52 -1.59 -0.47
C ASP A 43 -7.23 -2.35 -0.20
N ALA A 44 -6.48 -2.69 -1.26
CA ALA A 44 -5.19 -3.36 -1.12
C ALA A 44 -4.21 -2.52 -0.31
N LEU A 45 -4.10 -1.23 -0.62
CA LEU A 45 -3.20 -0.32 0.10
C LEU A 45 -3.63 -0.12 1.55
N ALA A 46 -4.92 -0.04 1.82
CA ALA A 46 -5.45 0.08 3.17
C ALA A 46 -5.11 -1.15 4.01
N ARG A 47 -5.23 -2.35 3.44
CA ARG A 47 -4.87 -3.60 4.11
C ARG A 47 -3.38 -3.66 4.45
N LEU A 48 -2.54 -3.25 3.51
CA LEU A 48 -1.09 -3.20 3.73
C LEU A 48 -0.73 -2.21 4.84
N ARG A 49 -1.35 -1.02 4.81
CA ARG A 49 -1.11 -0.01 5.84
C ARG A 49 -1.52 -0.51 7.23
N LEU A 50 -2.69 -1.15 7.32
CA LEU A 50 -3.18 -1.69 8.58
C LEU A 50 -2.26 -2.80 9.12
N ALA A 51 -1.84 -3.72 8.26
CA ALA A 51 -0.94 -4.80 8.64
C ALA A 51 0.41 -4.25 9.10
N ALA A 52 0.94 -3.25 8.40
CA ALA A 52 2.20 -2.60 8.76
C ALA A 52 2.09 -1.92 10.13
N GLY A 53 1.01 -1.18 10.35
CA GLY A 53 0.80 -0.46 11.61
C GLY A 53 0.70 -1.37 12.83
N ARG A 54 0.10 -2.55 12.66
CA ARG A 54 -0.02 -3.54 13.74
C ARG A 54 1.31 -4.10 14.22
N ARG A 55 2.34 -4.02 13.38
CA ARG A 55 3.67 -4.53 13.67
C ARG A 55 4.69 -3.42 13.91
N GLY A 56 4.23 -2.18 14.02
CA GLY A 56 5.10 -1.04 14.26
C GLY A 56 5.89 -0.56 13.04
N HIS A 57 5.48 -0.97 11.84
CA HIS A 57 6.08 -0.46 10.61
C HIS A 57 5.47 0.88 10.22
N ARG A 58 6.26 1.74 9.62
CA ARG A 58 5.80 2.92 8.90
C ARG A 58 5.78 2.61 7.43
N ILE A 59 4.60 2.52 6.84
CA ILE A 59 4.48 2.29 5.40
C ILE A 59 4.31 3.61 4.66
N ARG A 60 4.99 3.74 3.52
CA ARG A 60 4.85 4.86 2.60
C ARG A 60 4.61 4.34 1.21
N PHE A 61 3.71 4.98 0.48
CA PHE A 61 3.41 4.64 -0.90
C PHE A 61 4.16 5.58 -1.83
N ARG A 62 4.94 5.02 -2.75
CA ARG A 62 5.74 5.78 -3.71
C ARG A 62 5.31 5.48 -5.13
N GLY A 63 5.34 6.50 -5.98
CA GLY A 63 5.03 6.36 -7.39
C GLY A 63 3.55 6.42 -7.73
N ALA A 64 2.69 6.85 -6.81
CA ALA A 64 1.26 6.99 -7.07
C ALA A 64 1.01 8.07 -8.13
N GLY A 65 0.25 7.70 -9.17
CA GLY A 65 -0.20 8.65 -10.17
C GLY A 65 -1.31 9.57 -9.64
N PRO A 66 -1.71 10.61 -10.43
CA PRO A 66 -2.67 11.60 -9.95
C PRO A 66 -4.03 11.01 -9.59
N ASP A 67 -4.53 10.02 -10.32
CA ASP A 67 -5.82 9.39 -10.04
C ASP A 67 -5.79 8.62 -8.72
N LEU A 68 -4.73 7.86 -8.50
CA LEU A 68 -4.57 7.10 -7.26
C LEU A 68 -4.37 8.05 -6.07
N ARG A 69 -3.60 9.11 -6.24
CA ARG A 69 -3.41 10.13 -5.19
C ARG A 69 -4.74 10.76 -4.79
N ALA A 70 -5.60 11.06 -5.76
CA ALA A 70 -6.92 11.63 -5.48
C ALA A 70 -7.79 10.66 -4.67
N LEU A 71 -7.78 9.38 -5.00
CA LEU A 71 -8.52 8.37 -4.25
C LEU A 71 -7.97 8.18 -2.84
N LEU A 72 -6.66 8.20 -2.68
CA LEU A 72 -6.04 8.09 -1.36
C LEU A 72 -6.37 9.29 -0.49
N LEU A 73 -6.44 10.49 -1.08
CA LEU A 73 -6.87 11.68 -0.38
C LEU A 73 -8.32 11.55 0.10
N LEU A 74 -9.21 11.09 -0.76
CA LEU A 74 -10.64 10.91 -0.41
C LEU A 74 -10.85 9.88 0.70
N THR A 75 -10.00 8.89 0.78
CA THR A 75 -10.13 7.78 1.75
C THR A 75 -9.30 8.00 3.02
N GLY A 76 -8.59 9.11 3.12
CA GLY A 76 -7.76 9.41 4.28
C GLY A 76 -6.43 8.68 4.32
N LEU A 77 -6.02 8.04 3.24
CA LEU A 77 -4.74 7.32 3.15
C LEU A 77 -3.59 8.19 2.62
N ASP A 78 -3.86 9.44 2.34
CA ASP A 78 -2.88 10.39 1.80
C ASP A 78 -1.70 10.64 2.73
N ALA A 79 -1.88 10.47 4.03
CA ALA A 79 -0.80 10.62 5.00
C ALA A 79 0.36 9.62 4.77
N ALA A 80 0.10 8.50 4.12
CA ALA A 80 1.11 7.51 3.78
C ALA A 80 1.78 7.77 2.43
N LEU A 81 1.33 8.79 1.68
CA LEU A 81 1.94 9.12 0.39
C LEU A 81 3.32 9.75 0.61
N GLU A 82 4.29 9.27 -0.17
CA GLU A 82 5.60 9.88 -0.24
C GLU A 82 5.56 11.04 -1.24
N ALA A 83 6.05 12.16 -0.80
CA ALA A 83 6.07 13.37 -1.62
C ALA A 83 7.08 13.25 -2.77
#